data_c286afa2e5b26c851afe2dc794047bb7
#
_entry.id   c286afa2e5b26c851afe2dc794047bb7
#
_cell.length_a   1.000
_cell.length_b   1.000
_cell.length_c   1.000
_cell.angle_alpha   90.00
_cell.angle_beta   90.00
_cell.angle_gamma   90.00
#
_symmetry.space_group_name_H-M   'P 1'
#
loop_
_entity.id
_entity.type
_entity.pdbx_description
1 polymer ?
#
loop_
_entity_poly.entity_id
_entity_poly.type
_entity_poly.pdbx_seq_one_letter_code
_entity_poly.pdbx_strand_id
1 'polypeptide(L)'
;MTEGGSSGSPLFNSKGLIIGTLSGGSSSCELPEGLNLYGKLYYHWNKYSDNDTARMDVWLDPLGTGVTSLQGMTQDGKTIGNEYESPTDLKYKQISTGEIQLTWNAPVLEKIAGWGSQDRYQQFGLGGDPFYFAQKWDTKDLQPVHKKTIRKVNFYPQEGVTYGVYIKQGNREYEESFTQLKSGKINSVTLKTPFVIDAKQDLLVAIHVISYANNTYPACSDEGPAVDGKGNLYSLDGKKWETFSDDELDANVVLSIVISAEEGELPSSSVFSTSTFSEKPQPMRTGRLSFRKLAIASDAQEAELITAFPELTGYKVYQDTRELTTLPVSQRNYTVKNLATSTPLLQVTALYGTDESAPATVIPETSVGNELKPTGEEVDIQPRIFSNEVQIQNYQQLKSLEIYRADGKLIRSIPQPGSSLSTGDFATGMYIFRLTTEKGSQTVQGIKK
;
A
#
# COMPACT_ATOMS: atom_id res chain seq x y z
N MET A 1 -12.57 -17.92 -8.93
CA MET A 1 -13.10 -19.02 -9.79
C MET A 1 -12.03 -19.42 -10.79
N THR A 2 -11.91 -20.71 -11.07
CA THR A 2 -10.98 -21.25 -12.07
C THR A 2 -11.73 -22.27 -12.93
N GLU A 3 -11.39 -22.32 -14.20
CA GLU A 3 -12.00 -23.21 -15.18
C GLU A 3 -10.90 -24.02 -15.88
N GLY A 4 -11.28 -25.02 -16.66
CA GLY A 4 -10.33 -25.77 -17.48
C GLY A 4 -9.54 -24.81 -18.38
N GLY A 5 -8.20 -24.87 -18.31
CA GLY A 5 -7.30 -23.92 -18.97
C GLY A 5 -6.72 -22.81 -18.08
N SER A 6 -7.20 -22.67 -16.84
CA SER A 6 -6.64 -21.71 -15.88
C SER A 6 -5.34 -22.20 -15.23
N SER A 7 -4.92 -23.45 -15.44
CA SER A 7 -3.66 -23.99 -14.90
C SER A 7 -2.47 -23.13 -15.29
N GLY A 8 -1.58 -22.83 -14.32
CA GLY A 8 -0.44 -21.96 -14.51
C GLY A 8 -0.74 -20.47 -14.29
N SER A 9 -2.01 -20.09 -14.06
CA SER A 9 -2.35 -18.70 -13.74
C SER A 9 -1.59 -18.22 -12.49
N PRO A 10 -1.02 -16.99 -12.51
CA PRO A 10 -0.24 -16.46 -11.41
C PRO A 10 -1.14 -16.09 -10.22
N LEU A 11 -0.63 -16.31 -9.02
CA LEU A 11 -1.13 -15.75 -7.78
C LEU A 11 -0.27 -14.55 -7.41
N PHE A 12 -0.89 -13.40 -7.17
CA PHE A 12 -0.21 -12.17 -6.79
C PHE A 12 -0.40 -11.87 -5.31
N ASN A 13 0.63 -11.34 -4.67
CA ASN A 13 0.49 -10.74 -3.35
C ASN A 13 -0.07 -9.29 -3.45
N SER A 14 -0.21 -8.62 -2.29
CA SER A 14 -0.68 -7.23 -2.22
C SER A 14 0.24 -6.20 -2.91
N LYS A 15 1.50 -6.57 -3.15
CA LYS A 15 2.49 -5.75 -3.88
C LYS A 15 2.49 -6.03 -5.40
N GLY A 16 1.60 -6.88 -5.90
CA GLY A 16 1.54 -7.27 -7.30
C GLY A 16 2.63 -8.25 -7.75
N LEU A 17 3.38 -8.85 -6.83
CA LEU A 17 4.39 -9.84 -7.12
C LEU A 17 3.78 -11.23 -7.23
N ILE A 18 4.26 -12.04 -8.18
CA ILE A 18 3.83 -13.42 -8.34
C ILE A 18 4.43 -14.25 -7.20
N ILE A 19 3.58 -14.91 -6.41
CA ILE A 19 3.97 -15.75 -5.28
C ILE A 19 3.64 -17.23 -5.49
N GLY A 20 2.92 -17.56 -6.55
CA GLY A 20 2.55 -18.92 -6.87
C GLY A 20 1.86 -19.07 -8.21
N THR A 21 1.62 -20.32 -8.61
CA THR A 21 0.94 -20.68 -9.85
C THR A 21 -0.16 -21.69 -9.59
N LEU A 22 -1.31 -21.55 -10.25
CA LEU A 22 -2.45 -22.43 -10.10
C LEU A 22 -2.09 -23.84 -10.57
N SER A 23 -2.24 -24.82 -9.68
CA SER A 23 -2.05 -26.26 -9.98
C SER A 23 -3.35 -26.98 -10.24
N GLY A 24 -4.45 -26.54 -9.62
CA GLY A 24 -5.76 -27.15 -9.77
C GLY A 24 -6.74 -26.62 -8.73
N GLY A 25 -7.96 -27.13 -8.75
CA GLY A 25 -8.97 -26.71 -7.79
C GLY A 25 -10.34 -27.30 -8.11
N SER A 26 -11.30 -27.02 -7.24
CA SER A 26 -12.70 -27.39 -7.37
C SER A 26 -13.63 -26.19 -7.57
N SER A 27 -13.09 -24.96 -7.61
CA SER A 27 -13.91 -23.80 -7.91
C SER A 27 -14.30 -23.75 -9.38
N SER A 28 -15.52 -23.32 -9.65
CA SER A 28 -16.06 -23.12 -11.01
C SER A 28 -17.08 -21.97 -10.98
N CYS A 29 -17.62 -21.61 -12.13
CA CYS A 29 -18.75 -20.67 -12.19
C CYS A 29 -19.98 -21.19 -11.43
N GLU A 30 -20.14 -22.50 -11.32
CA GLU A 30 -21.23 -23.15 -10.59
C GLU A 30 -20.92 -23.33 -9.10
N LEU A 31 -19.63 -23.43 -8.75
CA LEU A 31 -19.13 -23.59 -7.36
C LEU A 31 -18.06 -22.54 -7.04
N PRO A 32 -18.42 -21.26 -6.87
CA PRO A 32 -17.47 -20.17 -6.67
C PRO A 32 -16.68 -20.29 -5.37
N GLU A 33 -17.22 -20.95 -4.35
CA GLU A 33 -16.60 -21.21 -3.04
C GLU A 33 -15.67 -22.44 -3.04
N GLY A 34 -15.45 -23.08 -4.19
CA GLY A 34 -14.53 -24.21 -4.33
C GLY A 34 -13.08 -23.81 -4.02
N LEU A 35 -12.31 -24.77 -3.48
CA LEU A 35 -10.89 -24.54 -3.14
C LEU A 35 -10.03 -24.59 -4.39
N ASN A 36 -9.05 -23.69 -4.46
CA ASN A 36 -8.00 -23.70 -5.47
C ASN A 36 -6.63 -23.93 -4.83
N LEU A 37 -5.81 -24.71 -5.49
CA LEU A 37 -4.48 -25.09 -5.05
C LEU A 37 -3.42 -24.38 -5.90
N TYR A 38 -2.51 -23.67 -5.24
CA TYR A 38 -1.41 -22.97 -5.89
C TYR A 38 -0.08 -23.56 -5.44
N GLY A 39 0.80 -23.84 -6.39
CA GLY A 39 2.20 -24.15 -6.13
C GLY A 39 2.91 -22.87 -5.65
N LYS A 40 3.58 -22.93 -4.49
CA LYS A 40 4.33 -21.78 -3.95
C LYS A 40 5.58 -21.53 -4.77
N LEU A 41 5.80 -20.29 -5.25
CA LEU A 41 7.00 -19.90 -5.99
C LEU A 41 8.28 -20.20 -5.21
N TYR A 42 8.29 -19.95 -3.90
CA TYR A 42 9.37 -20.28 -2.98
C TYR A 42 9.82 -21.74 -3.10
N TYR A 43 8.87 -22.68 -3.27
CA TYR A 43 9.20 -24.11 -3.41
C TYR A 43 9.84 -24.41 -4.75
N HIS A 44 9.38 -23.76 -5.82
CA HIS A 44 9.93 -23.90 -7.15
C HIS A 44 11.27 -23.20 -7.32
N TRP A 45 11.60 -22.25 -6.42
CA TRP A 45 12.87 -21.52 -6.48
C TRP A 45 14.05 -22.48 -6.45
N ASN A 46 14.26 -23.19 -5.35
CA ASN A 46 15.35 -24.16 -5.22
C ASN A 46 15.07 -25.32 -4.24
N LYS A 47 13.80 -25.52 -3.85
CA LYS A 47 13.42 -26.55 -2.87
C LYS A 47 12.84 -27.81 -3.49
N TYR A 48 12.41 -27.73 -4.73
CA TYR A 48 11.68 -28.81 -5.38
C TYR A 48 12.59 -29.92 -5.92
N SER A 49 13.78 -29.58 -6.39
CA SER A 49 14.70 -30.52 -7.04
C SER A 49 16.12 -29.96 -7.07
N ASP A 50 17.12 -30.86 -7.09
CA ASP A 50 18.51 -30.52 -7.36
C ASP A 50 18.82 -30.40 -8.87
N ASN A 51 17.84 -30.71 -9.74
CA ASN A 51 17.97 -30.60 -11.18
C ASN A 51 17.69 -29.16 -11.64
N ASP A 52 18.65 -28.55 -12.32
CA ASP A 52 18.58 -27.18 -12.82
C ASP A 52 17.37 -26.91 -13.72
N THR A 53 16.88 -27.92 -14.45
CA THR A 53 15.67 -27.77 -15.29
C THR A 53 14.39 -27.63 -14.49
N ALA A 54 14.39 -28.01 -13.21
CA ALA A 54 13.23 -27.96 -12.31
C ALA A 54 13.36 -26.86 -11.23
N ARG A 55 14.39 -26.01 -11.33
CA ARG A 55 14.66 -24.92 -10.39
C ARG A 55 14.51 -23.58 -11.10
N MET A 56 13.90 -22.62 -10.44
CA MET A 56 13.71 -21.29 -11.00
C MET A 56 14.89 -20.35 -10.75
N ASP A 57 15.63 -20.53 -9.66
CA ASP A 57 16.76 -19.69 -9.30
C ASP A 57 17.85 -19.67 -10.38
N VAL A 58 18.16 -20.78 -11.01
CA VAL A 58 19.18 -20.85 -12.10
C VAL A 58 18.81 -20.03 -13.32
N TRP A 59 17.51 -19.72 -13.52
CA TRP A 59 17.00 -18.94 -14.65
C TRP A 59 16.67 -17.50 -14.29
N LEU A 60 16.16 -17.26 -13.07
CA LEU A 60 15.72 -15.94 -12.63
C LEU A 60 16.77 -15.19 -11.80
N ASP A 61 17.74 -15.90 -11.21
CA ASP A 61 18.91 -15.34 -10.52
C ASP A 61 20.19 -16.08 -10.92
N PRO A 62 20.56 -16.06 -12.23
CA PRO A 62 21.70 -16.83 -12.75
C PRO A 62 23.05 -16.40 -12.17
N LEU A 63 23.10 -15.22 -11.54
CA LEU A 63 24.30 -14.70 -10.88
C LEU A 63 24.38 -15.10 -9.40
N GLY A 64 23.34 -15.75 -8.85
CA GLY A 64 23.29 -16.17 -7.44
C GLY A 64 23.32 -14.99 -6.48
N THR A 65 22.64 -13.90 -6.81
CA THR A 65 22.63 -12.65 -6.02
C THR A 65 21.90 -12.80 -4.69
N GLY A 66 21.09 -13.87 -4.55
CA GLY A 66 20.31 -14.15 -3.35
C GLY A 66 19.15 -13.20 -3.13
N VAL A 67 18.69 -12.52 -4.18
CA VAL A 67 17.50 -11.63 -4.10
C VAL A 67 16.27 -12.41 -3.68
N THR A 68 15.47 -11.83 -2.81
CA THR A 68 14.23 -12.43 -2.30
C THR A 68 12.98 -12.00 -3.10
N SER A 69 13.13 -11.02 -3.99
CA SER A 69 12.11 -10.60 -4.93
C SER A 69 12.73 -10.14 -6.25
N LEU A 70 12.04 -10.37 -7.35
CA LEU A 70 12.40 -9.88 -8.68
C LEU A 70 11.26 -9.00 -9.19
N GLN A 71 11.63 -7.83 -9.67
CA GLN A 71 10.68 -6.91 -10.30
C GLN A 71 10.35 -7.40 -11.72
N GLY A 72 9.13 -7.08 -12.16
CA GLY A 72 8.77 -7.29 -13.56
C GLY A 72 9.60 -6.40 -14.48
N MET A 73 9.73 -6.79 -15.74
CA MET A 73 10.42 -6.02 -16.77
C MET A 73 9.47 -5.68 -17.90
N THR A 74 9.62 -4.49 -18.47
CA THR A 74 9.00 -4.14 -19.75
C THR A 74 9.66 -4.91 -20.89
N GLN A 75 9.01 -4.95 -22.06
CA GLN A 75 9.55 -5.62 -23.23
C GLN A 75 10.90 -5.03 -23.69
N ASP A 76 11.19 -3.78 -23.36
CA ASP A 76 12.48 -3.11 -23.61
C ASP A 76 13.53 -3.32 -22.51
N GLY A 77 13.26 -4.21 -21.55
CA GLY A 77 14.19 -4.60 -20.49
C GLY A 77 14.29 -3.65 -19.30
N LYS A 78 13.33 -2.70 -19.17
CA LYS A 78 13.27 -1.84 -18.01
C LYS A 78 12.49 -2.51 -16.89
N THR A 79 12.94 -2.36 -15.66
CA THR A 79 12.24 -2.88 -14.48
C THR A 79 10.88 -2.22 -14.31
N ILE A 80 9.81 -3.03 -14.19
CA ILE A 80 8.46 -2.55 -13.86
C ILE A 80 8.25 -2.74 -12.36
N GLY A 81 7.82 -1.68 -11.71
CA GLY A 81 7.51 -1.69 -10.29
C GLY A 81 8.76 -1.40 -9.47
N ASN A 82 8.91 -0.17 -9.11
CA ASN A 82 9.97 0.29 -8.25
C ASN A 82 9.64 -0.03 -6.80
N GLU A 83 10.62 -0.55 -6.08
CA GLU A 83 10.63 -0.58 -4.62
C GLU A 83 10.60 0.85 -4.02
N TYR A 84 10.64 1.85 -4.89
CA TYR A 84 10.78 3.26 -4.54
C TYR A 84 9.47 4.02 -4.74
N GLU A 85 9.07 4.72 -3.70
CA GLU A 85 7.85 5.51 -3.68
C GLU A 85 7.93 6.69 -4.65
N SER A 86 6.84 6.89 -5.38
CA SER A 86 6.69 7.98 -6.36
C SER A 86 6.38 9.31 -5.68
N PRO A 87 6.67 10.46 -6.36
CA PRO A 87 6.15 11.75 -5.94
C PRO A 87 4.62 11.70 -5.80
N THR A 88 4.09 12.43 -4.82
CA THR A 88 2.66 12.44 -4.53
C THR A 88 2.05 13.80 -4.91
N ASP A 89 0.72 13.83 -5.08
CA ASP A 89 -0.04 15.06 -5.30
C ASP A 89 0.48 15.90 -6.49
N LEU A 90 0.91 15.23 -7.58
CA LEU A 90 1.34 15.91 -8.80
C LEU A 90 0.17 16.70 -9.38
N LYS A 91 0.34 18.01 -9.47
CA LYS A 91 -0.62 18.97 -10.00
C LYS A 91 0.00 19.80 -11.12
N TYR A 92 -0.85 20.34 -11.96
CA TYR A 92 -0.44 21.30 -12.96
C TYR A 92 -1.28 22.57 -12.90
N LYS A 93 -0.67 23.68 -13.31
CA LYS A 93 -1.33 24.95 -13.51
C LYS A 93 -0.84 25.54 -14.83
N GLN A 94 -1.76 25.87 -15.72
CA GLN A 94 -1.40 26.62 -16.94
C GLN A 94 -1.02 28.05 -16.57
N ILE A 95 0.17 28.50 -17.00
CA ILE A 95 0.67 29.85 -16.73
C ILE A 95 0.45 30.76 -17.93
N SER A 96 0.70 30.23 -19.14
CA SER A 96 0.49 30.91 -20.39
C SER A 96 0.25 29.90 -21.52
N THR A 97 -0.02 30.37 -22.72
CA THR A 97 -0.13 29.50 -23.91
C THR A 97 1.20 28.75 -24.10
N GLY A 98 1.17 27.41 -24.04
CA GLY A 98 2.35 26.57 -24.20
C GLY A 98 3.25 26.46 -22.96
N GLU A 99 2.86 27.01 -21.79
CA GLU A 99 3.60 26.88 -20.55
C GLU A 99 2.73 26.34 -19.42
N ILE A 100 3.19 25.27 -18.77
CA ILE A 100 2.53 24.62 -17.64
C ILE A 100 3.50 24.52 -16.48
N GLN A 101 3.08 24.96 -15.30
CA GLN A 101 3.78 24.70 -14.05
C GLN A 101 3.30 23.40 -13.44
N LEU A 102 4.23 22.50 -13.19
CA LEU A 102 4.05 21.30 -12.37
C LEU A 102 4.41 21.61 -10.92
N THR A 103 3.68 21.02 -9.97
CA THR A 103 4.01 21.01 -8.55
C THR A 103 3.71 19.62 -7.99
N TRP A 104 4.51 19.13 -7.04
CA TRP A 104 4.33 17.83 -6.41
C TRP A 104 4.83 17.84 -4.97
N ASN A 105 4.43 16.83 -4.21
CA ASN A 105 4.98 16.55 -2.89
C ASN A 105 6.05 15.45 -2.99
N ALA A 106 6.97 15.45 -2.01
CA ALA A 106 7.93 14.36 -1.88
C ALA A 106 7.20 13.02 -1.68
N PRO A 107 7.83 11.89 -2.07
CA PRO A 107 7.35 10.57 -1.71
C PRO A 107 7.12 10.39 -0.21
N VAL A 108 6.07 9.67 0.15
CA VAL A 108 5.81 9.29 1.55
C VAL A 108 6.46 7.94 1.78
N LEU A 109 7.62 7.94 2.42
CA LEU A 109 8.35 6.73 2.74
C LEU A 109 7.92 6.21 4.11
N GLU A 110 7.19 5.09 4.12
CA GLU A 110 6.80 4.38 5.33
C GLU A 110 7.27 2.91 5.25
N LYS A 111 7.68 2.35 6.38
CA LYS A 111 8.00 0.93 6.52
C LYS A 111 7.19 0.32 7.65
N ILE A 112 6.73 -0.91 7.45
CA ILE A 112 6.05 -1.69 8.48
C ILE A 112 7.08 -2.61 9.11
N ALA A 113 7.39 -2.43 10.38
CA ALA A 113 8.37 -3.21 11.11
C ALA A 113 7.73 -4.02 12.24
N GLY A 114 8.14 -5.26 12.40
CA GLY A 114 7.68 -6.16 13.43
C GLY A 114 8.50 -7.44 13.50
N TRP A 115 8.28 -8.21 14.54
CA TRP A 115 8.85 -9.55 14.71
C TRP A 115 7.80 -10.60 14.43
N GLY A 116 8.21 -11.68 13.77
CA GLY A 116 7.33 -12.77 13.40
C GLY A 116 6.39 -12.47 12.24
N SER A 117 5.51 -13.41 11.96
CA SER A 117 4.44 -13.26 10.98
C SER A 117 3.33 -12.36 11.57
N GLN A 118 2.65 -11.60 10.73
CA GLN A 118 1.46 -10.86 11.15
C GLN A 118 0.18 -11.68 10.96
N ASP A 119 0.31 -12.97 10.66
CA ASP A 119 -0.80 -13.92 10.57
C ASP A 119 -1.37 -14.24 11.96
N ARG A 120 -2.68 -14.30 12.06
CA ARG A 120 -3.37 -14.66 13.29
C ARG A 120 -3.52 -16.17 13.40
N TYR A 121 -2.74 -16.77 14.28
CA TYR A 121 -2.82 -18.20 14.53
C TYR A 121 -3.67 -18.53 15.75
N GLN A 122 -3.52 -17.75 16.82
CA GLN A 122 -4.30 -17.91 18.03
C GLN A 122 -4.59 -16.60 18.74
N GLN A 123 -5.59 -16.60 19.59
CA GLN A 123 -5.94 -15.49 20.46
C GLN A 123 -5.56 -15.84 21.92
N PHE A 124 -5.27 -14.81 22.71
CA PHE A 124 -4.96 -14.96 24.12
C PHE A 124 -5.53 -13.85 25.00
N GLY A 125 -5.62 -14.13 26.31
CA GLY A 125 -6.12 -13.21 27.30
C GLY A 125 -5.91 -13.70 28.73
N LEU A 126 -6.23 -12.88 29.72
CA LEU A 126 -6.07 -13.11 31.17
C LEU A 126 -7.41 -13.21 31.92
N GLY A 127 -8.47 -13.69 31.24
CA GLY A 127 -9.76 -13.89 31.92
C GLY A 127 -10.42 -12.61 32.44
N GLY A 128 -10.26 -11.50 31.71
CA GLY A 128 -10.85 -10.20 32.04
C GLY A 128 -9.90 -9.22 32.73
N ASP A 129 -8.74 -9.66 33.20
CA ASP A 129 -7.75 -8.77 33.84
C ASP A 129 -6.98 -7.96 32.78
N PRO A 130 -6.70 -6.66 33.01
CA PRO A 130 -5.88 -5.83 32.13
C PRO A 130 -4.47 -6.38 31.98
N PHE A 131 -3.87 -6.20 30.80
CA PHE A 131 -2.48 -6.59 30.54
C PHE A 131 -1.92 -5.86 29.32
N TYR A 132 -0.61 -6.04 29.10
CA TYR A 132 0.10 -5.52 27.92
C TYR A 132 0.66 -6.68 27.11
N PHE A 133 0.69 -6.55 25.80
CA PHE A 133 1.49 -7.38 24.91
C PHE A 133 2.34 -6.49 24.02
N ALA A 134 3.59 -6.89 23.75
CA ALA A 134 4.57 -5.99 23.20
C ALA A 134 5.57 -6.64 22.26
N GLN A 135 6.18 -5.79 21.45
CA GLN A 135 7.41 -6.07 20.76
C GLN A 135 8.52 -5.09 21.17
N LYS A 136 9.76 -5.56 21.14
CA LYS A 136 10.95 -4.83 21.56
C LYS A 136 12.02 -4.84 20.46
N TRP A 137 12.68 -3.70 20.25
CA TRP A 137 13.83 -3.55 19.37
C TRP A 137 15.02 -3.06 20.17
N ASP A 138 16.16 -3.73 20.02
CA ASP A 138 17.41 -3.32 20.66
C ASP A 138 18.02 -2.14 19.89
N THR A 139 18.98 -1.47 20.52
CA THR A 139 19.69 -0.34 19.91
C THR A 139 20.29 -0.65 18.54
N LYS A 140 20.78 -1.89 18.31
CA LYS A 140 21.33 -2.33 17.03
C LYS A 140 20.28 -2.42 15.93
N ASP A 141 19.05 -2.84 16.29
CA ASP A 141 17.94 -2.98 15.35
C ASP A 141 17.44 -1.60 14.90
N LEU A 142 17.62 -0.57 15.74
CA LEU A 142 17.12 0.78 15.52
C LEU A 142 18.10 1.71 14.77
N GLN A 143 19.38 1.33 14.61
CA GLN A 143 20.39 2.18 13.94
C GLN A 143 19.93 2.70 12.58
N PRO A 144 19.30 1.87 11.70
CA PRO A 144 18.88 2.33 10.37
C PRO A 144 17.79 3.41 10.39
N VAL A 145 17.09 3.58 11.51
CA VAL A 145 15.92 4.48 11.66
C VAL A 145 16.11 5.51 12.78
N HIS A 146 17.35 5.81 13.15
CA HIS A 146 17.65 6.86 14.12
C HIS A 146 17.05 8.20 13.70
N LYS A 147 16.34 8.88 14.62
CA LYS A 147 15.56 10.10 14.39
C LYS A 147 14.35 9.97 13.44
N LYS A 148 14.08 8.81 12.89
CA LYS A 148 12.84 8.58 12.17
C LYS A 148 11.66 8.45 13.14
N THR A 149 10.43 8.54 12.64
CA THR A 149 9.24 8.65 13.48
C THR A 149 8.33 7.46 13.36
N ILE A 150 7.87 6.88 14.48
CA ILE A 150 6.73 5.97 14.49
C ILE A 150 5.47 6.82 14.36
N ARG A 151 4.68 6.55 13.32
CA ARG A 151 3.42 7.25 13.06
C ARG A 151 2.19 6.44 13.39
N LYS A 152 2.28 5.13 13.22
CA LYS A 152 1.14 4.22 13.42
C LYS A 152 1.60 2.95 14.11
N VAL A 153 0.67 2.32 14.80
CA VAL A 153 0.82 0.98 15.37
C VAL A 153 -0.28 0.10 14.81
N ASN A 154 0.09 -1.08 14.34
CA ASN A 154 -0.85 -2.05 13.78
C ASN A 154 -1.05 -3.19 14.77
N PHE A 155 -2.30 -3.56 15.01
CA PHE A 155 -2.65 -4.72 15.81
C PHE A 155 -4.07 -5.20 15.47
N TYR A 156 -4.47 -6.32 16.05
CA TYR A 156 -5.75 -6.95 15.78
C TYR A 156 -6.70 -6.81 16.98
N PRO A 157 -7.63 -5.83 16.95
CA PRO A 157 -8.58 -5.63 18.05
C PRO A 157 -9.75 -6.63 18.01
N GLN A 158 -10.32 -6.90 19.19
CA GLN A 158 -11.56 -7.65 19.37
C GLN A 158 -12.71 -6.73 19.75
N GLU A 159 -13.94 -7.19 19.50
CA GLU A 159 -15.15 -6.45 19.88
C GLU A 159 -15.32 -6.38 21.39
N GLY A 160 -15.79 -5.24 21.88
CA GLY A 160 -16.05 -5.04 23.31
C GLY A 160 -14.80 -4.89 24.17
N VAL A 161 -13.65 -4.61 23.57
CA VAL A 161 -12.37 -4.42 24.27
C VAL A 161 -11.92 -2.97 24.15
N THR A 162 -11.41 -2.40 25.23
CA THR A 162 -10.76 -1.09 25.25
C THR A 162 -9.26 -1.26 25.19
N TYR A 163 -8.62 -0.55 24.23
CA TYR A 163 -7.18 -0.62 23.98
C TYR A 163 -6.50 0.72 24.10
N GLY A 164 -5.21 0.66 24.47
CA GLY A 164 -4.25 1.76 24.36
C GLY A 164 -2.98 1.31 23.66
N VAL A 165 -2.24 2.26 23.07
CA VAL A 165 -0.85 2.07 22.66
C VAL A 165 0.04 2.61 23.75
N TYR A 166 1.04 1.85 24.15
CA TYR A 166 2.09 2.25 25.06
C TYR A 166 3.46 2.12 24.37
N ILE A 167 4.26 3.18 24.39
CA ILE A 167 5.63 3.18 23.84
C ILE A 167 6.58 3.63 24.93
N LYS A 168 7.67 2.88 25.12
CA LYS A 168 8.73 3.20 26.06
C LYS A 168 10.10 3.17 25.40
N GLN A 169 10.87 4.21 25.62
CA GLN A 169 12.25 4.29 25.16
C GLN A 169 13.10 5.10 26.15
N GLY A 170 13.95 4.42 26.93
CA GLY A 170 14.66 5.01 28.04
C GLY A 170 13.69 5.59 29.09
N ASN A 171 13.79 6.90 29.34
CA ASN A 171 12.89 7.62 30.25
C ASN A 171 11.68 8.25 29.55
N ARG A 172 11.52 8.05 28.25
CA ARG A 172 10.37 8.55 27.47
C ARG A 172 9.28 7.51 27.45
N GLU A 173 8.08 7.96 27.74
CA GLU A 173 6.87 7.13 27.70
C GLU A 173 5.79 7.87 26.90
N TYR A 174 5.03 7.13 26.09
CA TYR A 174 3.87 7.59 25.35
C TYR A 174 2.73 6.63 25.62
N GLU A 175 1.56 7.17 25.91
CA GLU A 175 0.34 6.35 26.07
C GLU A 175 -0.85 7.07 25.45
N GLU A 176 -1.63 6.34 24.67
CA GLU A 176 -2.83 6.83 24.01
C GLU A 176 -3.87 5.72 23.89
N SER A 177 -5.13 6.01 24.22
CA SER A 177 -6.26 5.08 24.06
C SER A 177 -7.03 5.32 22.78
N PHE A 178 -7.64 4.25 22.27
CA PHE A 178 -8.41 4.26 21.04
C PHE A 178 -9.81 3.69 21.24
N THR A 179 -10.82 4.38 20.70
CA THR A 179 -12.24 4.03 20.86
C THR A 179 -12.94 3.62 19.56
N GLN A 180 -12.33 3.90 18.40
CA GLN A 180 -12.92 3.62 17.08
C GLN A 180 -12.14 2.53 16.34
N LEU A 181 -12.13 1.33 16.90
CA LEU A 181 -11.45 0.17 16.32
C LEU A 181 -12.46 -0.75 15.63
N LYS A 182 -12.04 -1.36 14.54
CA LYS A 182 -12.83 -2.34 13.79
C LYS A 182 -12.36 -3.74 14.14
N SER A 183 -13.19 -4.50 14.85
CA SER A 183 -12.91 -5.91 15.15
C SER A 183 -12.85 -6.76 13.86
N GLY A 184 -12.19 -7.90 13.94
CA GLY A 184 -12.13 -8.86 12.84
C GLY A 184 -11.06 -8.59 11.80
N LYS A 185 -10.27 -7.51 11.92
CA LYS A 185 -9.16 -7.17 11.01
C LYS A 185 -8.06 -6.38 11.70
N ILE A 186 -6.88 -6.33 11.09
CA ILE A 186 -5.80 -5.45 11.54
C ILE A 186 -6.25 -3.98 11.43
N ASN A 187 -6.00 -3.23 12.50
CA ASN A 187 -6.18 -1.79 12.55
C ASN A 187 -4.83 -1.10 12.60
N SER A 188 -4.65 -0.11 11.74
CA SER A 188 -3.50 0.79 11.75
C SER A 188 -3.91 2.05 12.50
N VAL A 189 -3.53 2.18 13.76
CA VAL A 189 -3.88 3.34 14.59
C VAL A 189 -2.81 4.40 14.48
N THR A 190 -3.21 5.60 14.07
CA THR A 190 -2.30 6.75 13.94
C THR A 190 -2.11 7.41 15.30
N LEU A 191 -0.85 7.59 15.70
CA LEU A 191 -0.51 8.29 16.93
C LEU A 191 -0.81 9.80 16.80
N LYS A 192 -1.41 10.40 17.82
CA LYS A 192 -1.65 11.86 17.87
C LYS A 192 -0.35 12.66 17.74
N THR A 193 0.70 12.16 18.37
CA THR A 193 2.04 12.71 18.26
C THR A 193 2.98 11.64 17.78
N PRO A 194 3.63 11.79 16.61
CA PRO A 194 4.63 10.84 16.13
C PRO A 194 5.75 10.66 17.16
N PHE A 195 6.16 9.41 17.38
CA PHE A 195 7.21 9.09 18.34
C PHE A 195 8.58 9.02 17.65
N VAL A 196 9.51 9.90 18.00
CA VAL A 196 10.85 9.96 17.41
C VAL A 196 11.74 8.87 18.01
N ILE A 197 12.35 8.05 17.17
CA ILE A 197 13.20 6.90 17.56
C ILE A 197 14.61 7.41 17.93
N ASP A 198 15.06 7.10 19.14
CA ASP A 198 16.45 7.24 19.55
C ASP A 198 17.17 5.89 19.51
N ALA A 199 17.98 5.63 18.49
CA ALA A 199 18.72 4.37 18.37
C ALA A 199 19.78 4.13 19.45
N LYS A 200 19.93 5.02 20.42
CA LYS A 200 20.81 4.83 21.59
C LYS A 200 20.12 4.15 22.76
N GLN A 201 18.82 3.92 22.67
CA GLN A 201 18.00 3.31 23.70
C GLN A 201 17.15 2.22 23.07
N ASP A 202 16.93 1.12 23.78
CA ASP A 202 15.98 0.07 23.36
C ASP A 202 14.58 0.67 23.29
N LEU A 203 13.80 0.22 22.31
CA LEU A 203 12.42 0.62 22.07
C LEU A 203 11.48 -0.52 22.39
N LEU A 204 10.47 -0.26 23.21
CA LEU A 204 9.37 -1.17 23.46
C LEU A 204 8.08 -0.51 22.99
N VAL A 205 7.31 -1.24 22.19
CA VAL A 205 5.96 -0.83 21.76
C VAL A 205 4.97 -1.90 22.18
N ALA A 206 3.95 -1.49 22.90
CA ALA A 206 2.95 -2.38 23.45
C ALA A 206 1.53 -1.92 23.14
N ILE A 207 0.62 -2.88 23.13
CA ILE A 207 -0.81 -2.64 23.26
C ILE A 207 -1.22 -2.92 24.69
N HIS A 208 -1.84 -1.95 25.32
CA HIS A 208 -2.48 -2.05 26.63
C HIS A 208 -3.93 -2.51 26.44
N VAL A 209 -4.24 -3.71 26.88
CA VAL A 209 -5.61 -4.22 26.99
C VAL A 209 -6.19 -3.71 28.30
N ILE A 210 -7.01 -2.66 28.24
CA ILE A 210 -7.47 -1.89 29.41
C ILE A 210 -8.66 -2.55 30.08
N SER A 211 -9.63 -2.99 29.30
CA SER A 211 -10.83 -3.64 29.82
C SER A 211 -11.47 -4.55 28.78
N TYR A 212 -11.97 -5.70 29.22
CA TYR A 212 -12.69 -6.67 28.39
C TYR A 212 -13.45 -7.69 29.25
N ALA A 213 -14.36 -8.45 28.64
CA ALA A 213 -15.13 -9.49 29.33
C ALA A 213 -14.27 -10.75 29.55
N ASN A 214 -14.53 -11.47 30.64
CA ASN A 214 -13.76 -12.66 31.07
C ASN A 214 -13.63 -13.77 30.01
N ASN A 215 -14.58 -13.89 29.10
CA ASN A 215 -14.60 -14.89 28.03
C ASN A 215 -14.07 -14.36 26.69
N THR A 216 -13.52 -13.18 26.66
CA THR A 216 -12.91 -12.57 25.48
C THR A 216 -11.41 -12.83 25.45
N TYR A 217 -10.84 -13.05 24.26
CA TYR A 217 -9.42 -13.22 24.02
C TYR A 217 -8.94 -12.01 23.20
N PRO A 218 -8.49 -10.94 23.87
CA PRO A 218 -8.32 -9.63 23.25
C PRO A 218 -7.07 -9.45 22.39
N ALA A 219 -6.12 -10.37 22.46
CA ALA A 219 -4.85 -10.29 21.76
C ALA A 219 -4.65 -11.50 20.83
N CYS A 220 -3.79 -11.33 19.82
CA CYS A 220 -3.47 -12.39 18.86
C CYS A 220 -1.97 -12.68 18.83
N SER A 221 -1.61 -13.93 18.57
CA SER A 221 -0.25 -14.36 18.25
C SER A 221 -0.20 -15.10 16.90
N ASP A 222 1.01 -15.15 16.32
CA ASP A 222 1.31 -15.93 15.13
C ASP A 222 1.56 -17.43 15.47
N GLU A 223 2.01 -18.20 14.49
CA GLU A 223 2.35 -19.63 14.64
C GLU A 223 3.80 -19.85 15.13
N GLY A 224 4.59 -18.79 15.19
CA GLY A 224 6.01 -18.87 15.50
C GLY A 224 6.90 -19.14 14.26
N PRO A 225 8.19 -19.39 14.44
CA PRO A 225 8.88 -19.46 15.75
C PRO A 225 8.98 -18.12 16.46
N ALA A 226 9.03 -18.15 17.79
CA ALA A 226 9.20 -16.96 18.61
C ALA A 226 10.54 -16.26 18.38
N VAL A 227 10.52 -14.93 18.28
CA VAL A 227 11.73 -14.12 18.42
C VAL A 227 11.84 -13.73 19.89
N ASP A 228 12.45 -14.63 20.66
CA ASP A 228 12.42 -14.58 22.11
C ASP A 228 12.98 -13.30 22.71
N GLY A 229 12.27 -12.73 23.69
CA GLY A 229 12.60 -11.45 24.31
C GLY A 229 12.40 -10.22 23.42
N LYS A 230 11.89 -10.40 22.18
CA LYS A 230 11.61 -9.34 21.21
C LYS A 230 10.18 -9.36 20.68
N GLY A 231 9.76 -10.49 20.09
CA GLY A 231 8.45 -10.59 19.44
C GLY A 231 7.34 -11.12 20.34
N ASN A 232 7.65 -11.65 21.53
CA ASN A 232 6.79 -12.50 22.34
C ASN A 232 6.58 -11.99 23.77
N LEU A 233 6.58 -10.69 23.98
CA LEU A 233 6.54 -10.07 25.30
C LEU A 233 5.11 -9.81 25.78
N TYR A 234 4.86 -10.03 27.08
CA TYR A 234 3.65 -9.58 27.77
C TYR A 234 3.99 -9.05 29.16
N SER A 235 3.06 -8.29 29.76
CA SER A 235 3.21 -7.73 31.10
C SER A 235 1.84 -7.55 31.76
N LEU A 236 1.77 -7.78 33.07
CA LEU A 236 0.57 -7.54 33.88
C LEU A 236 0.49 -6.10 34.40
N ASP A 237 1.62 -5.41 34.49
CA ASP A 237 1.74 -4.09 35.15
C ASP A 237 2.43 -3.02 34.29
N GLY A 238 2.84 -3.39 33.07
CA GLY A 238 3.61 -2.53 32.19
C GLY A 238 5.06 -2.26 32.63
N LYS A 239 5.52 -2.92 33.69
CA LYS A 239 6.85 -2.74 34.28
C LYS A 239 7.71 -3.99 34.21
N LYS A 240 7.16 -5.13 34.65
CA LYS A 240 7.82 -6.43 34.55
C LYS A 240 7.34 -7.12 33.26
N TRP A 241 8.26 -7.43 32.37
CA TRP A 241 7.99 -8.10 31.10
C TRP A 241 8.41 -9.55 31.19
N GLU A 242 7.54 -10.43 30.72
CA GLU A 242 7.71 -11.88 30.62
C GLU A 242 7.57 -12.27 29.14
N THR A 243 8.09 -13.45 28.77
CA THR A 243 8.00 -13.96 27.41
C THR A 243 6.99 -15.09 27.31
N PHE A 244 6.44 -15.34 26.15
CA PHE A 244 5.61 -16.52 25.91
C PHE A 244 6.37 -17.83 26.08
N SER A 245 7.70 -17.79 25.91
CA SER A 245 8.56 -18.96 26.14
C SER A 245 8.55 -19.40 27.59
N ASP A 246 8.31 -18.49 28.53
CA ASP A 246 8.13 -18.82 29.97
C ASP A 246 6.85 -19.62 30.19
N ASP A 247 5.86 -19.53 29.29
CA ASP A 247 4.61 -20.30 29.27
C ASP A 247 4.63 -21.46 28.26
N GLU A 248 5.82 -21.86 27.77
CA GLU A 248 6.03 -22.96 26.81
C GLU A 248 5.35 -22.71 25.44
N LEU A 249 5.15 -21.44 25.06
CA LEU A 249 4.55 -21.06 23.79
C LEU A 249 5.59 -20.47 22.83
N ASP A 250 5.75 -21.10 21.66
CA ASP A 250 6.65 -20.67 20.59
C ASP A 250 5.90 -19.82 19.56
N ALA A 251 5.63 -18.55 19.90
CA ALA A 251 4.85 -17.63 19.06
C ALA A 251 5.23 -16.18 19.31
N ASN A 252 4.93 -15.27 18.36
CA ASN A 252 5.07 -13.83 18.53
C ASN A 252 3.70 -13.16 18.64
N VAL A 253 3.63 -12.00 19.28
CA VAL A 253 2.41 -11.19 19.28
C VAL A 253 2.20 -10.55 17.90
N VAL A 254 0.95 -10.50 17.43
CA VAL A 254 0.57 -9.80 16.18
C VAL A 254 0.52 -8.32 16.47
N LEU A 255 1.65 -7.68 16.26
CA LEU A 255 1.89 -6.26 16.47
C LEU A 255 2.97 -5.79 15.48
N SER A 256 2.76 -4.64 14.84
CA SER A 256 3.80 -3.98 14.05
C SER A 256 3.72 -2.46 14.16
N ILE A 257 4.80 -1.79 13.84
CA ILE A 257 4.90 -0.33 13.83
C ILE A 257 5.08 0.20 12.41
N VAL A 258 4.52 1.34 12.13
CA VAL A 258 4.77 2.06 10.86
C VAL A 258 5.73 3.20 11.14
N ILE A 259 6.92 3.09 10.56
CA ILE A 259 7.98 4.07 10.67
C ILE A 259 7.96 4.93 9.41
N SER A 260 7.91 6.25 9.57
CA SER A 260 8.08 7.22 8.48
C SER A 260 9.55 7.65 8.37
N ALA A 261 10.01 7.86 7.14
CA ALA A 261 11.33 8.43 6.87
C ALA A 261 11.48 9.88 7.34
N GLU A 262 10.38 10.54 7.70
CA GLU A 262 10.44 11.89 8.25
C GLU A 262 11.27 11.93 9.54
N GLU A 263 12.22 12.87 9.58
CA GLU A 263 13.03 13.08 10.75
C GLU A 263 12.29 13.94 11.77
N GLY A 264 12.45 13.59 13.04
CA GLY A 264 11.98 14.35 14.17
C GLY A 264 13.14 14.79 15.06
N GLU A 265 12.91 15.83 15.82
CA GLU A 265 13.85 16.25 16.86
C GLU A 265 13.67 15.39 18.12
N LEU A 266 14.76 14.84 18.63
CA LEU A 266 14.73 14.18 19.92
C LEU A 266 14.50 15.24 21.01
N PRO A 267 13.50 15.07 21.87
CA PRO A 267 13.22 16.05 22.91
C PRO A 267 14.41 16.23 23.83
N SER A 268 14.75 17.47 24.12
CA SER A 268 15.90 17.85 24.94
C SER A 268 15.75 17.55 26.43
N SER A 269 14.56 17.17 26.88
CA SER A 269 14.28 16.78 28.26
C SER A 269 13.20 15.70 28.35
N SER A 270 13.39 14.79 29.29
CA SER A 270 12.53 13.68 29.60
C SER A 270 11.20 14.15 30.21
N VAL A 271 10.15 14.31 29.46
CA VAL A 271 8.76 13.99 29.86
C VAL A 271 7.85 14.25 28.68
N PHE A 272 7.44 13.23 27.94
CA PHE A 272 6.18 13.24 27.24
C PHE A 272 5.21 12.33 28.02
N SER A 273 4.47 12.93 28.93
CA SER A 273 3.30 12.27 29.51
C SER A 273 2.08 12.90 28.87
N THR A 274 1.49 12.20 27.90
CA THR A 274 0.08 12.43 27.55
C THR A 274 -0.75 11.31 28.20
N SER A 275 -0.58 11.09 29.49
CA SER A 275 -1.45 10.15 30.21
C SER A 275 -2.80 10.84 30.42
N THR A 276 -3.79 10.38 29.68
CA THR A 276 -5.23 10.65 29.93
C THR A 276 -5.85 9.61 30.89
N PHE A 277 -5.05 8.73 31.48
CA PHE A 277 -5.56 7.70 32.39
C PHE A 277 -5.30 8.06 33.85
N SER A 278 -6.35 8.46 34.53
CA SER A 278 -6.48 8.59 35.97
C SER A 278 -7.18 7.36 36.56
N GLU A 279 -6.71 6.16 36.28
CA GLU A 279 -7.15 4.98 37.05
C GLU A 279 -5.98 4.38 37.81
N LYS A 280 -6.16 4.30 39.13
CA LYS A 280 -5.21 3.60 40.00
C LYS A 280 -5.11 2.15 39.58
N PRO A 281 -3.89 1.55 39.52
CA PRO A 281 -3.75 0.14 39.28
C PRO A 281 -4.59 -0.66 40.27
N GLN A 282 -5.49 -1.48 39.78
CA GLN A 282 -6.20 -2.48 40.60
C GLN A 282 -5.14 -3.49 41.06
N PRO A 283 -5.32 -4.08 42.25
CA PRO A 283 -4.38 -5.10 42.77
C PRO A 283 -4.35 -6.27 41.80
N MET A 284 -3.12 -6.64 41.37
CA MET A 284 -2.85 -7.76 40.47
C MET A 284 -3.47 -9.06 41.00
N ARG A 285 -4.28 -9.69 40.15
CA ARG A 285 -4.58 -11.12 40.27
C ARG A 285 -3.50 -11.87 39.48
N THR A 286 -3.05 -13.00 40.04
CA THR A 286 -2.12 -13.92 39.36
C THR A 286 -2.89 -14.71 38.28
N GLY A 287 -3.23 -14.02 37.19
CA GLY A 287 -3.87 -14.65 36.04
C GLY A 287 -2.82 -15.30 35.14
N ARG A 288 -3.03 -16.57 34.79
CA ARG A 288 -2.24 -17.26 33.77
C ARG A 288 -2.83 -16.95 32.41
N LEU A 289 -1.98 -16.71 31.38
CA LEU A 289 -2.41 -16.54 29.99
C LEU A 289 -3.21 -17.78 29.56
N SER A 290 -4.33 -17.54 28.92
CA SER A 290 -5.16 -18.55 28.29
C SER A 290 -5.20 -18.32 26.78
N PHE A 291 -5.15 -19.40 26.00
CA PHE A 291 -5.02 -19.36 24.54
C PHE A 291 -6.20 -20.07 23.87
N ARG A 292 -6.61 -19.53 22.71
CA ARG A 292 -7.65 -20.09 21.85
C ARG A 292 -7.15 -20.14 20.42
N LYS A 293 -7.04 -21.33 19.83
CA LYS A 293 -6.65 -21.52 18.44
C LYS A 293 -7.72 -20.96 17.51
N LEU A 294 -7.32 -20.24 16.46
CA LEU A 294 -8.18 -19.75 15.41
C LEU A 294 -8.13 -20.69 14.19
N ALA A 295 -9.22 -20.71 13.40
CA ALA A 295 -9.10 -21.13 12.01
C ALA A 295 -8.29 -20.05 11.27
N ILE A 296 -7.23 -20.44 10.56
CA ILE A 296 -6.26 -19.54 9.94
C ILE A 296 -7.01 -18.56 9.02
N ALA A 297 -6.88 -17.27 9.31
CA ALA A 297 -7.33 -16.19 8.45
C ALA A 297 -6.12 -15.32 8.15
N SER A 298 -5.65 -15.34 6.90
CA SER A 298 -4.53 -14.52 6.43
C SER A 298 -5.06 -13.15 5.99
N ASP A 299 -5.03 -12.18 6.89
CA ASP A 299 -5.13 -10.74 6.56
C ASP A 299 -3.75 -10.09 6.67
N ALA A 300 -2.68 -10.87 6.47
CA ALA A 300 -1.32 -10.50 6.79
C ALA A 300 -0.88 -9.20 6.11
N GLN A 301 -0.57 -8.20 6.91
CA GLN A 301 0.40 -7.18 6.55
C GLN A 301 1.78 -7.77 6.83
N GLU A 302 2.60 -7.96 5.80
CA GLU A 302 3.99 -8.37 6.01
C GLU A 302 4.70 -7.28 6.81
N ALA A 303 5.18 -7.61 8.01
CA ALA A 303 6.10 -6.79 8.77
C ALA A 303 7.53 -7.27 8.46
N GLU A 304 8.43 -6.33 8.24
CA GLU A 304 9.82 -6.60 7.89
C GLU A 304 10.73 -6.24 9.08
N LEU A 305 11.95 -6.75 9.03
CA LEU A 305 13.02 -6.23 9.90
C LEU A 305 13.30 -4.77 9.57
N ILE A 306 13.66 -3.98 10.59
CA ILE A 306 14.01 -2.58 10.39
C ILE A 306 15.24 -2.46 9.51
N THR A 307 15.09 -1.80 8.36
CA THR A 307 16.15 -1.46 7.42
C THR A 307 16.18 0.05 7.16
N ALA A 308 17.30 0.55 6.64
CA ALA A 308 17.39 1.97 6.29
C ALA A 308 16.38 2.33 5.18
N PHE A 309 15.91 3.57 5.22
CA PHE A 309 15.14 4.12 4.11
C PHE A 309 16.08 4.43 2.94
N PRO A 310 15.61 4.25 1.69
CA PRO A 310 16.36 4.70 0.53
C PRO A 310 16.51 6.23 0.58
N GLU A 311 17.67 6.74 0.19
CA GLU A 311 17.93 8.17 0.16
C GLU A 311 17.35 8.80 -1.10
N LEU A 312 16.41 9.71 -0.92
CA LEU A 312 15.88 10.52 -2.02
C LEU A 312 16.91 11.54 -2.46
N THR A 313 17.37 11.48 -3.72
CA THR A 313 18.44 12.32 -4.26
C THR A 313 17.95 13.41 -5.22
N GLY A 314 16.74 13.30 -5.75
CA GLY A 314 16.19 14.28 -6.67
C GLY A 314 14.90 13.86 -7.36
N TYR A 315 14.58 14.56 -8.45
CA TYR A 315 13.43 14.27 -9.30
C TYR A 315 13.81 14.38 -10.77
N LYS A 316 13.16 13.60 -11.61
CA LYS A 316 13.16 13.81 -13.07
C LYS A 316 11.78 14.20 -13.55
N VAL A 317 11.75 15.08 -14.54
CA VAL A 317 10.51 15.51 -15.20
C VAL A 317 10.54 15.08 -16.65
N TYR A 318 9.43 14.50 -17.11
CA TYR A 318 9.29 13.99 -18.47
C TYR A 318 8.09 14.61 -19.16
N GLN A 319 8.21 14.74 -20.47
CA GLN A 319 7.10 14.95 -21.38
C GLN A 319 7.04 13.74 -22.33
N ASP A 320 5.94 13.01 -22.30
CA ASP A 320 5.78 11.72 -22.97
C ASP A 320 6.89 10.74 -22.54
N THR A 321 7.82 10.37 -23.38
CA THR A 321 8.98 9.53 -23.03
C THR A 321 10.30 10.32 -22.94
N ARG A 322 10.24 11.65 -23.16
CA ARG A 322 11.43 12.51 -23.20
C ARG A 322 11.70 13.11 -21.83
N GLU A 323 12.89 12.89 -21.29
CA GLU A 323 13.39 13.62 -20.11
C GLU A 323 13.57 15.11 -20.45
N LEU A 324 12.98 15.97 -19.62
CA LEU A 324 13.11 17.42 -19.73
C LEU A 324 14.21 17.96 -18.82
N THR A 325 14.30 17.43 -17.60
CA THR A 325 15.26 17.91 -16.59
C THR A 325 15.38 16.96 -15.42
N THR A 326 16.50 17.07 -14.72
CA THR A 326 16.73 16.49 -13.39
C THR A 326 16.83 17.63 -12.37
N LEU A 327 16.16 17.49 -11.23
CA LEU A 327 16.02 18.50 -10.19
C LEU A 327 16.51 17.98 -8.84
N PRO A 328 17.05 18.85 -7.96
CA PRO A 328 17.43 18.47 -6.59
C PRO A 328 16.18 18.23 -5.72
N VAL A 329 16.35 17.50 -4.60
CA VAL A 329 15.28 17.15 -3.63
C VAL A 329 14.50 18.38 -3.13
N SER A 330 15.16 19.52 -2.99
CA SER A 330 14.54 20.75 -2.51
C SER A 330 13.58 21.40 -3.50
N GLN A 331 13.67 21.04 -4.79
CA GLN A 331 12.86 21.64 -5.84
C GLN A 331 11.72 20.70 -6.24
N ARG A 332 10.50 21.09 -5.92
CA ARG A 332 9.27 20.33 -6.15
C ARG A 332 8.29 21.08 -7.06
N ASN A 333 8.85 21.79 -8.01
CA ASN A 333 8.11 22.43 -9.08
C ASN A 333 8.97 22.55 -10.34
N TYR A 334 8.33 22.59 -11.51
CA TYR A 334 9.00 22.81 -12.79
C TYR A 334 8.03 23.42 -13.79
N THR A 335 8.51 24.36 -14.59
CA THR A 335 7.72 24.93 -15.68
C THR A 335 8.11 24.30 -17.01
N VAL A 336 7.20 23.50 -17.55
CA VAL A 336 7.32 22.93 -18.90
C VAL A 336 6.96 24.02 -19.90
N LYS A 337 7.85 24.26 -20.87
CA LYS A 337 7.70 25.28 -21.90
C LYS A 337 7.59 24.66 -23.29
N ASN A 338 7.09 25.42 -24.25
CA ASN A 338 6.95 24.99 -25.64
C ASN A 338 6.13 23.73 -25.83
N LEU A 339 5.07 23.60 -25.03
CA LEU A 339 4.13 22.50 -25.21
C LEU A 339 3.49 22.60 -26.57
N ALA A 340 3.66 21.56 -27.38
CA ALA A 340 2.95 21.40 -28.62
C ALA A 340 1.43 21.28 -28.35
N THR A 341 0.62 21.58 -29.36
CA THR A 341 -0.85 21.63 -29.28
C THR A 341 -1.56 20.30 -28.98
N SER A 342 -0.82 19.21 -28.82
CA SER A 342 -1.34 17.90 -28.38
C SER A 342 -1.30 17.78 -26.84
N THR A 343 -2.24 17.07 -26.26
CA THR A 343 -2.28 16.76 -24.83
C THR A 343 -1.04 15.95 -24.42
N PRO A 344 0.02 16.59 -23.85
CA PRO A 344 1.23 15.88 -23.49
C PRO A 344 1.01 15.08 -22.22
N LEU A 345 1.62 13.91 -22.13
CA LEU A 345 1.75 13.16 -20.90
C LEU A 345 2.91 13.77 -20.10
N LEU A 346 2.62 14.43 -18.97
CA LEU A 346 3.65 14.98 -18.09
C LEU A 346 3.84 14.07 -16.90
N GLN A 347 5.10 13.77 -16.59
CA GLN A 347 5.44 12.81 -15.57
C GLN A 347 6.56 13.35 -14.67
N VAL A 348 6.52 12.95 -13.41
CA VAL A 348 7.59 13.24 -12.44
C VAL A 348 7.92 11.95 -11.71
N THR A 349 9.20 11.61 -11.67
CA THR A 349 9.73 10.49 -10.91
C THR A 349 10.60 10.97 -9.77
N ALA A 350 10.80 10.16 -8.76
CA ALA A 350 11.73 10.39 -7.66
C ALA A 350 13.01 9.56 -7.91
N LEU A 351 14.16 10.13 -7.58
CA LEU A 351 15.47 9.49 -7.72
C LEU A 351 15.99 9.03 -6.36
N TYR A 352 16.51 7.81 -6.33
CA TYR A 352 17.10 7.18 -5.15
C TYR A 352 18.50 6.65 -5.53
N GLY A 353 19.49 7.56 -5.46
CA GLY A 353 20.82 7.27 -6.03
C GLY A 353 20.77 7.11 -7.54
N THR A 354 21.00 5.91 -8.04
CA THR A 354 20.92 5.56 -9.48
C THR A 354 19.55 5.06 -9.90
N ASP A 355 18.69 4.75 -8.93
CA ASP A 355 17.38 4.18 -9.17
C ASP A 355 16.30 5.25 -9.28
N GLU A 356 15.22 4.92 -9.97
CA GLU A 356 14.16 5.87 -10.29
C GLU A 356 12.78 5.25 -9.97
N SER A 357 11.89 6.02 -9.32
CA SER A 357 10.54 5.57 -8.97
C SER A 357 9.64 5.39 -10.18
N ALA A 358 8.52 4.72 -10.02
CA ALA A 358 7.43 4.83 -10.98
C ALA A 358 6.99 6.30 -11.14
N PRO A 359 6.49 6.72 -12.30
CA PRO A 359 6.11 8.11 -12.52
C PRO A 359 4.77 8.46 -11.85
N ALA A 360 4.72 9.59 -11.16
CA ALA A 360 3.49 10.33 -10.97
C ALA A 360 3.13 11.00 -12.29
N THR A 361 1.86 10.97 -12.70
CA THR A 361 1.44 11.31 -14.05
C THR A 361 0.28 12.29 -14.05
N VAL A 362 0.34 13.30 -14.93
CA VAL A 362 -0.79 14.17 -15.26
C VAL A 362 -0.88 14.38 -16.78
N ILE A 363 -2.10 14.49 -17.26
CA ILE A 363 -2.39 14.88 -18.63
C ILE A 363 -3.07 16.24 -18.56
N PRO A 364 -2.34 17.34 -18.83
CA PRO A 364 -2.94 18.66 -18.83
C PRO A 364 -3.99 18.76 -19.93
N GLU A 365 -5.16 19.27 -19.60
CA GLU A 365 -6.07 19.76 -20.62
C GLU A 365 -5.42 21.03 -21.19
N THR A 366 -4.76 20.92 -22.34
CA THR A 366 -4.25 22.08 -23.02
C THR A 366 -5.45 22.84 -23.62
N SER A 367 -5.92 23.85 -22.92
CA SER A 367 -6.75 24.85 -23.54
C SER A 367 -5.84 25.61 -24.53
N VAL A 368 -5.88 25.18 -25.77
CA VAL A 368 -5.43 26.04 -26.90
C VAL A 368 -6.24 27.31 -26.82
N GLY A 369 -5.57 28.39 -26.52
CA GLY A 369 -6.01 29.75 -26.30
C GLY A 369 -7.45 30.08 -26.64
N ASN A 370 -8.06 30.80 -25.72
CA ASN A 370 -9.42 31.28 -25.55
C ASN A 370 -10.27 30.32 -24.70
N GLU A 371 -10.73 30.84 -23.56
CA GLU A 371 -12.11 30.61 -23.14
C GLU A 371 -13.04 31.02 -24.30
N LEU A 372 -13.13 30.21 -25.29
CA LEU A 372 -14.33 30.09 -26.07
C LEU A 372 -15.27 29.30 -25.10
N LYS A 373 -16.16 30.01 -24.41
CA LYS A 373 -17.50 29.45 -24.16
C LYS A 373 -17.80 28.57 -25.35
N PRO A 374 -18.25 27.32 -25.19
CA PRO A 374 -18.65 26.53 -26.34
C PRO A 374 -19.64 27.40 -27.14
N THR A 375 -19.16 28.03 -28.15
CA THR A 375 -20.01 28.50 -29.23
C THR A 375 -20.58 27.20 -29.76
N GLY A 376 -21.88 27.01 -29.70
CA GLY A 376 -22.61 25.77 -29.92
C GLY A 376 -22.33 24.97 -31.19
N GLU A 377 -21.09 24.88 -31.62
CA GLU A 377 -20.66 24.28 -32.87
C GLU A 377 -19.68 23.10 -32.74
N GLU A 378 -19.10 22.83 -31.53
CA GLU A 378 -18.22 21.69 -31.37
C GLU A 378 -19.00 20.40 -31.07
N VAL A 379 -18.56 19.33 -31.68
CA VAL A 379 -19.11 18.00 -31.41
C VAL A 379 -18.58 17.52 -30.05
N ASP A 380 -19.44 17.12 -29.14
CA ASP A 380 -19.07 16.64 -27.83
C ASP A 380 -19.95 15.45 -27.36
N ILE A 381 -19.50 14.72 -26.37
CA ILE A 381 -20.24 13.59 -25.74
C ILE A 381 -20.50 13.91 -24.29
N GLN A 382 -21.77 13.79 -23.87
CA GLN A 382 -22.19 14.01 -22.48
C GLN A 382 -23.26 13.00 -22.04
N PRO A 383 -23.31 12.61 -20.75
CA PRO A 383 -22.34 12.96 -19.71
C PRO A 383 -21.02 12.19 -19.87
N ARG A 384 -19.92 12.72 -19.35
CA ARG A 384 -18.62 12.03 -19.33
C ARG A 384 -18.59 10.81 -18.40
N ILE A 385 -19.47 10.77 -17.43
CA ILE A 385 -19.71 9.60 -16.56
C ILE A 385 -21.12 9.11 -16.89
N PHE A 386 -21.22 7.93 -17.47
CA PHE A 386 -22.46 7.42 -18.03
C PHE A 386 -22.79 6.00 -17.57
N SER A 387 -24.05 5.61 -17.72
CA SER A 387 -24.53 4.25 -17.45
C SER A 387 -25.04 3.58 -18.74
N ASN A 388 -26.17 3.96 -19.25
CA ASN A 388 -26.81 3.24 -20.35
C ASN A 388 -26.79 4.03 -21.68
N GLU A 389 -26.52 5.33 -21.64
CA GLU A 389 -26.58 6.18 -22.82
C GLU A 389 -25.65 7.39 -22.68
N VAL A 390 -25.12 7.85 -23.80
CA VAL A 390 -24.45 9.15 -23.95
C VAL A 390 -25.11 9.95 -25.07
N GLN A 391 -25.21 11.27 -24.90
CA GLN A 391 -25.69 12.20 -25.90
C GLN A 391 -24.53 12.76 -26.70
N ILE A 392 -24.72 12.91 -28.00
CA ILE A 392 -23.72 13.47 -28.91
C ILE A 392 -24.20 14.85 -29.37
N GLN A 393 -23.56 15.88 -28.89
CA GLN A 393 -23.86 17.25 -29.27
C GLN A 393 -23.32 17.51 -30.67
N ASN A 394 -24.07 18.24 -31.50
CA ASN A 394 -23.72 18.59 -32.87
C ASN A 394 -23.35 17.39 -33.75
N TYR A 395 -23.99 16.26 -33.52
CA TYR A 395 -23.75 14.99 -34.23
C TYR A 395 -23.85 15.09 -35.74
N GLN A 396 -24.59 16.08 -36.29
CA GLN A 396 -24.73 16.30 -37.72
C GLN A 396 -23.39 16.64 -38.41
N GLN A 397 -22.39 17.08 -37.66
CA GLN A 397 -21.05 17.34 -38.13
C GLN A 397 -20.15 16.10 -38.15
N LEU A 398 -20.59 14.99 -37.52
CA LEU A 398 -19.82 13.75 -37.47
C LEU A 398 -19.90 12.95 -38.75
N LYS A 399 -18.73 12.57 -39.27
CA LYS A 399 -18.58 11.56 -40.32
C LYS A 399 -18.53 10.16 -39.73
N SER A 400 -17.85 10.01 -38.60
CA SER A 400 -17.75 8.72 -37.88
C SER A 400 -17.44 8.90 -36.38
N LEU A 401 -17.85 7.88 -35.62
CA LEU A 401 -17.54 7.73 -34.22
C LEU A 401 -16.90 6.36 -34.01
N GLU A 402 -15.70 6.33 -33.49
CA GLU A 402 -15.03 5.11 -33.07
C GLU A 402 -14.89 5.10 -31.54
N ILE A 403 -15.12 3.95 -30.92
CA ILE A 403 -15.12 3.81 -29.47
C ILE A 403 -14.10 2.75 -29.11
N TYR A 404 -13.14 3.13 -28.29
CA TYR A 404 -12.07 2.27 -27.82
C TYR A 404 -12.17 2.08 -26.30
N ARG A 405 -11.80 0.91 -25.82
CA ARG A 405 -11.55 0.68 -24.41
C ARG A 405 -10.17 1.24 -24.04
N ALA A 406 -9.90 1.45 -22.75
CA ALA A 406 -8.64 2.00 -22.24
C ALA A 406 -7.38 1.22 -22.70
N ASP A 407 -7.52 -0.08 -23.01
CA ASP A 407 -6.45 -0.93 -23.55
C ASP A 407 -6.20 -0.75 -25.06
N GLY A 408 -6.87 0.22 -25.71
CA GLY A 408 -6.75 0.52 -27.13
C GLY A 408 -7.59 -0.38 -28.05
N LYS A 409 -8.35 -1.34 -27.49
CA LYS A 409 -9.21 -2.21 -28.29
C LYS A 409 -10.41 -1.44 -28.84
N LEU A 410 -10.61 -1.47 -30.16
CA LEU A 410 -11.81 -0.94 -30.81
C LEU A 410 -13.03 -1.77 -30.39
N ILE A 411 -14.02 -1.10 -29.78
CA ILE A 411 -15.28 -1.71 -29.33
C ILE A 411 -16.36 -1.54 -30.34
N ARG A 412 -16.46 -0.33 -30.95
CA ARG A 412 -17.51 0.00 -31.91
C ARG A 412 -17.04 1.07 -32.89
N SER A 413 -17.45 0.95 -34.15
CA SER A 413 -17.27 1.99 -35.16
C SER A 413 -18.63 2.28 -35.78
N ILE A 414 -19.03 3.54 -35.80
CA ILE A 414 -20.35 4.00 -36.26
C ILE A 414 -20.16 5.05 -37.31
N PRO A 415 -20.41 4.76 -38.56
CA PRO A 415 -20.49 5.79 -39.63
C PRO A 415 -21.78 6.60 -39.43
N GLN A 416 -21.69 7.91 -39.51
CA GLN A 416 -22.81 8.85 -39.36
C GLN A 416 -23.63 8.58 -38.08
N PRO A 417 -23.07 8.78 -36.88
CA PRO A 417 -23.78 8.53 -35.64
C PRO A 417 -24.96 9.49 -35.43
N GLY A 418 -25.99 9.06 -34.74
CA GLY A 418 -27.13 9.88 -34.33
C GLY A 418 -26.82 10.76 -33.13
N SER A 419 -27.86 11.44 -32.60
CA SER A 419 -27.76 12.30 -31.42
C SER A 419 -27.49 11.60 -30.10
N SER A 420 -27.66 10.27 -30.04
CA SER A 420 -27.41 9.49 -28.86
C SER A 420 -26.80 8.13 -29.20
N LEU A 421 -26.11 7.55 -28.22
CA LEU A 421 -25.49 6.24 -28.30
C LEU A 421 -25.85 5.42 -27.07
N SER A 422 -26.48 4.25 -27.31
CA SER A 422 -26.68 3.27 -26.25
C SER A 422 -25.36 2.62 -25.86
N THR A 423 -25.10 2.58 -24.56
CA THR A 423 -23.90 2.03 -23.94
C THR A 423 -24.24 0.96 -22.87
N GLY A 424 -25.49 0.45 -22.88
CA GLY A 424 -25.95 -0.52 -21.91
C GLY A 424 -25.17 -1.85 -21.93
N ASP A 425 -24.60 -2.21 -23.06
CA ASP A 425 -23.77 -3.39 -23.31
C ASP A 425 -22.26 -3.17 -23.04
N PHE A 426 -21.86 -1.94 -22.65
CA PHE A 426 -20.47 -1.66 -22.31
C PHE A 426 -20.17 -2.14 -20.88
N ALA A 427 -19.02 -2.79 -20.69
CA ALA A 427 -18.52 -3.12 -19.36
C ALA A 427 -18.15 -1.85 -18.59
N THR A 428 -18.18 -1.90 -17.25
CA THR A 428 -17.67 -0.80 -16.40
C THR A 428 -16.20 -0.51 -16.72
N GLY A 429 -15.84 0.76 -16.87
CA GLY A 429 -14.49 1.16 -17.20
C GLY A 429 -14.38 2.44 -18.01
N MET A 430 -13.15 2.80 -18.39
CA MET A 430 -12.85 3.97 -19.20
C MET A 430 -12.92 3.65 -20.70
N TYR A 431 -13.50 4.57 -21.45
CA TYR A 431 -13.64 4.53 -22.89
C TYR A 431 -13.11 5.80 -23.53
N ILE A 432 -12.58 5.67 -24.74
CA ILE A 432 -12.12 6.78 -25.59
C ILE A 432 -13.01 6.80 -26.81
N PHE A 433 -13.67 7.94 -27.03
CA PHE A 433 -14.52 8.20 -28.18
C PHE A 433 -13.75 9.06 -29.17
N ARG A 434 -13.47 8.54 -30.35
CA ARG A 434 -12.84 9.28 -31.43
C ARG A 434 -13.91 9.81 -32.39
N LEU A 435 -14.07 11.12 -32.41
CA LEU A 435 -15.05 11.87 -33.17
C LEU A 435 -14.38 12.41 -34.44
N THR A 436 -14.80 11.98 -35.61
CA THR A 436 -14.25 12.44 -36.90
C THR A 436 -15.24 13.32 -37.61
N THR A 437 -14.84 14.54 -37.96
CA THR A 437 -15.60 15.53 -38.69
C THR A 437 -14.89 15.86 -40.00
N GLU A 438 -15.44 16.79 -40.83
CA GLU A 438 -14.73 17.32 -42.00
C GLU A 438 -13.45 18.11 -41.66
N LYS A 439 -13.43 18.71 -40.44
CA LYS A 439 -12.31 19.55 -39.98
C LYS A 439 -11.18 18.73 -39.31
N GLY A 440 -11.38 17.44 -39.09
CA GLY A 440 -10.40 16.55 -38.43
C GLY A 440 -11.03 15.60 -37.41
N SER A 441 -10.18 14.93 -36.63
CA SER A 441 -10.60 14.02 -35.59
C SER A 441 -10.22 14.57 -34.22
N GLN A 442 -11.11 14.40 -33.25
CA GLN A 442 -10.87 14.70 -31.84
C GLN A 442 -11.21 13.46 -30.96
N THR A 443 -10.65 13.39 -29.77
CA THR A 443 -10.93 12.31 -28.82
C THR A 443 -11.54 12.84 -27.54
N VAL A 444 -12.51 12.08 -27.03
CA VAL A 444 -13.24 12.40 -25.80
C VAL A 444 -13.18 11.18 -24.89
N GLN A 445 -12.86 11.37 -23.63
CA GLN A 445 -12.87 10.30 -22.64
C GLN A 445 -14.19 10.28 -21.87
N GLY A 446 -14.65 9.06 -21.54
CA GLY A 446 -15.83 8.83 -20.72
C GLY A 446 -15.67 7.60 -19.83
N ILE A 447 -16.40 7.58 -18.71
CA ILE A 447 -16.35 6.48 -17.72
C ILE A 447 -17.73 5.86 -17.65
N LYS A 448 -17.80 4.57 -17.97
CA LYS A 448 -18.98 3.72 -17.76
C LYS A 448 -19.02 3.26 -16.30
N LYS A 449 -20.14 3.51 -15.61
CA LYS A 449 -20.46 3.00 -14.27
C LYS A 449 -21.13 1.64 -14.33
#